data_67859a01725fe8dbd890a3e421fc93cf
#
_entry.id   67859a01725fe8dbd890a3e421fc93cf
#
_cell.length_a   1.000
_cell.length_b   1.000
_cell.length_c   1.000
_cell.angle_alpha   90.00
_cell.angle_beta   90.00
_cell.angle_gamma   90.00
#
_symmetry.space_group_name_H-M   'P 1'
#
loop_
_entity.id
_entity.type
_entity.pdbx_description
1 polymer ?
#
loop_
_entity_poly.entity_id
_entity_poly.type
_entity_poly.pdbx_seq_one_letter_code
_entity_poly.pdbx_strand_id
1 'polypeptide(L)'
;KRRGFIFAASDIYGGINGFWDFGPLGTELKNNLRDRWWKDMVLCPPIGPDGTPVEIVGVDSAIIQNPKCWEASGHVGGFNDPMVDCKESKKRYRADHLIVYLPKSYDPEMDGALLFPCFDKDETPEDVEKRLKKLNLRSDISQYEVISFVDIKTWAYTNPNDDYGISHPKNYCEQYKIDELVRIPDSHKILRDRIIGPDTKTVGTLGEPRMFNMMFHSYAGAAAGEENKVYLRPETCAGIFLNFKNVVDSSRVKVPFGIAQIGKAFRNEVTPRNFIFRSREFEQMELEWFCEEKDVPMWFDFWVEQRKRFWESVGVPLNKLHFLDVPKEELAHYSSRTIDFEYQFPFSGEGYDELEGIAHRGNFDLTQHQEFSKTKLEYMDPQDPKNRYLPHVIEPSS
;
A
#
# COMPACT_ATOMS: atom_id res chain seq x y z
N LYS A 1 3.28 22.68 11.69
CA LYS A 1 2.33 23.49 12.48
C LYS A 1 2.80 24.93 12.60
N ARG A 2 3.99 25.23 13.16
CA ARG A 2 4.45 26.61 13.43
C ARG A 2 4.46 27.56 12.22
N ARG A 3 4.69 27.04 11.03
CA ARG A 3 4.76 27.82 9.77
C ARG A 3 3.43 27.85 9.01
N GLY A 4 2.35 27.25 9.54
CA GLY A 4 1.03 27.29 8.91
C GLY A 4 0.90 26.40 7.68
N PHE A 5 1.65 25.29 7.58
CA PHE A 5 1.48 24.31 6.50
C PHE A 5 0.37 23.32 6.83
N ILE A 6 0.44 22.67 7.99
CA ILE A 6 -0.53 21.65 8.40
C ILE A 6 -0.88 21.79 9.90
N PHE A 7 -2.11 21.41 10.25
CA PHE A 7 -2.63 21.30 11.60
C PHE A 7 -3.28 19.94 11.80
N ALA A 8 -3.34 19.45 13.04
CA ALA A 8 -4.19 18.29 13.31
C ALA A 8 -5.65 18.66 13.08
N ALA A 9 -6.40 17.83 12.37
CA ALA A 9 -7.82 18.08 12.15
C ALA A 9 -8.56 18.17 13.49
N SER A 10 -9.39 19.20 13.68
CA SER A 10 -10.12 19.44 14.93
C SER A 10 -9.20 19.60 16.16
N ASP A 11 -8.05 20.25 16.01
CA ASP A 11 -6.99 20.40 17.04
C ASP A 11 -7.52 20.95 18.38
N ILE A 12 -8.56 21.80 18.36
CA ILE A 12 -9.19 22.35 19.57
C ILE A 12 -9.92 21.31 20.44
N TYR A 13 -10.23 20.15 19.86
CA TYR A 13 -10.80 19.00 20.56
C TYR A 13 -9.78 17.87 20.80
N GLY A 14 -8.47 18.16 20.65
CA GLY A 14 -7.39 17.19 20.79
C GLY A 14 -6.96 16.52 19.49
N GLY A 15 -7.63 16.85 18.38
CA GLY A 15 -7.34 16.28 17.06
C GLY A 15 -7.84 14.85 16.87
N ILE A 16 -7.74 14.37 15.64
CA ILE A 16 -8.00 12.97 15.26
C ILE A 16 -6.75 12.45 14.58
N ASN A 17 -6.20 11.33 15.07
CA ASN A 17 -4.99 10.75 14.50
C ASN A 17 -5.17 10.37 13.02
N GLY A 18 -4.21 10.77 12.19
CA GLY A 18 -4.20 10.48 10.74
C GLY A 18 -5.08 11.39 9.89
N PHE A 19 -5.66 12.46 10.47
CA PHE A 19 -6.37 13.49 9.73
C PHE A 19 -5.69 14.86 9.91
N TRP A 20 -5.55 15.58 8.83
CA TRP A 20 -4.80 16.82 8.78
C TRP A 20 -5.54 17.92 8.01
N ASP A 21 -5.55 19.12 8.58
CA ASP A 21 -5.98 20.33 7.89
C ASP A 21 -4.78 21.01 7.26
N PHE A 22 -4.91 21.47 6.01
CA PHE A 22 -3.91 22.33 5.40
C PHE A 22 -4.11 23.77 5.91
N GLY A 23 -3.06 24.34 6.51
CA GLY A 23 -3.04 25.74 6.88
C GLY A 23 -2.84 26.65 5.66
N PRO A 24 -2.77 27.99 5.86
CA PRO A 24 -2.68 28.93 4.75
C PRO A 24 -1.56 28.63 3.75
N LEU A 25 -0.33 28.41 4.23
CA LEU A 25 0.80 28.10 3.33
C LEU A 25 0.70 26.69 2.73
N GLY A 26 0.15 25.73 3.47
CA GLY A 26 -0.07 24.37 2.97
C GLY A 26 -1.11 24.34 1.86
N THR A 27 -2.18 25.11 2.00
CA THR A 27 -3.25 25.24 0.99
C THR A 27 -2.70 25.82 -0.31
N GLU A 28 -1.93 26.91 -0.22
CA GLU A 28 -1.32 27.53 -1.41
C GLU A 28 -0.35 26.56 -2.11
N LEU A 29 0.53 25.89 -1.34
CA LEU A 29 1.47 24.92 -1.89
C LEU A 29 0.75 23.77 -2.60
N LYS A 30 -0.27 23.21 -1.93
CA LYS A 30 -1.10 22.12 -2.49
C LYS A 30 -1.80 22.55 -3.77
N ASN A 31 -2.45 23.70 -3.77
CA ASN A 31 -3.16 24.20 -4.95
C ASN A 31 -2.19 24.47 -6.11
N ASN A 32 -1.04 25.08 -5.86
CA ASN A 32 -0.01 25.31 -6.87
C ASN A 32 0.47 24.01 -7.51
N LEU A 33 0.67 22.95 -6.71
CA LEU A 33 1.08 21.64 -7.22
C LEU A 33 -0.03 21.00 -8.08
N ARG A 34 -1.27 21.01 -7.59
CA ARG A 34 -2.46 20.53 -8.34
C ARG A 34 -2.62 21.24 -9.67
N ASP A 35 -2.59 22.58 -9.64
CA ASP A 35 -2.81 23.41 -10.82
C ASP A 35 -1.68 23.19 -11.84
N ARG A 36 -0.44 23.02 -11.35
CA ARG A 36 0.70 22.70 -12.21
C ARG A 36 0.54 21.33 -12.85
N TRP A 37 0.16 20.31 -12.06
CA TRP A 37 -0.06 18.95 -12.57
C TRP A 37 -1.19 18.93 -13.60
N TRP A 38 -2.33 19.57 -13.28
CA TRP A 38 -3.47 19.63 -14.20
C TRP A 38 -3.14 20.37 -15.49
N LYS A 39 -2.38 21.45 -15.37
CA LYS A 39 -1.91 22.19 -16.54
C LYS A 39 -1.03 21.32 -17.43
N ASP A 40 -0.06 20.63 -16.86
CA ASP A 40 0.92 19.85 -17.62
C ASP A 40 0.30 18.56 -18.20
N MET A 41 -0.74 18.00 -17.55
CA MET A 41 -1.38 16.77 -18.01
C MET A 41 -2.55 17.03 -18.96
N VAL A 42 -3.44 17.96 -18.59
CA VAL A 42 -4.74 18.10 -19.27
C VAL A 42 -4.79 19.33 -20.20
N LEU A 43 -4.29 20.49 -19.74
CA LEU A 43 -4.43 21.73 -20.52
C LEU A 43 -3.32 21.93 -21.54
N CYS A 44 -2.12 21.51 -21.22
CA CYS A 44 -0.93 21.61 -22.08
C CYS A 44 -0.21 20.24 -22.07
N PRO A 45 -0.86 19.18 -22.58
CA PRO A 45 -0.33 17.84 -22.48
C PRO A 45 1.00 17.70 -23.23
N PRO A 46 1.85 16.75 -22.85
CA PRO A 46 3.16 16.55 -23.49
C PRO A 46 3.00 16.09 -24.94
N ILE A 47 4.09 16.25 -25.69
CA ILE A 47 4.20 15.71 -27.06
C ILE A 47 4.51 14.22 -26.96
N GLY A 48 3.66 13.40 -27.55
CA GLY A 48 3.79 11.96 -27.59
C GLY A 48 4.95 11.48 -28.47
N PRO A 49 5.23 10.17 -28.44
CA PRO A 49 6.29 9.57 -29.26
C PRO A 49 6.08 9.74 -30.78
N ASP A 50 4.85 9.98 -31.21
CA ASP A 50 4.46 10.24 -32.60
C ASP A 50 4.67 11.70 -33.04
N GLY A 51 5.12 12.56 -32.11
CA GLY A 51 5.35 13.99 -32.36
C GLY A 51 4.09 14.86 -32.26
N THR A 52 2.94 14.30 -31.83
CA THR A 52 1.70 15.03 -31.59
C THR A 52 1.41 15.19 -30.09
N PRO A 53 0.67 16.23 -29.66
CA PRO A 53 0.21 16.31 -28.29
C PRO A 53 -0.66 15.08 -27.95
N VAL A 54 -0.42 14.46 -26.79
CA VAL A 54 -1.27 13.36 -26.31
C VAL A 54 -2.66 13.89 -25.96
N GLU A 55 -3.69 13.10 -26.14
CA GLU A 55 -5.07 13.47 -25.79
C GLU A 55 -5.39 13.03 -24.37
N ILE A 56 -5.67 13.99 -23.47
CA ILE A 56 -6.06 13.71 -22.09
C ILE A 56 -7.28 14.54 -21.75
N VAL A 57 -8.29 13.88 -21.18
CA VAL A 57 -9.53 14.52 -20.70
C VAL A 57 -9.66 14.35 -19.20
N GLY A 58 -10.34 15.30 -18.55
CA GLY A 58 -10.55 15.27 -17.11
C GLY A 58 -11.90 14.68 -16.72
N VAL A 59 -11.95 13.99 -15.59
CA VAL A 59 -13.19 13.62 -14.89
C VAL A 59 -13.12 14.04 -13.42
N ASP A 60 -14.28 14.25 -12.81
CA ASP A 60 -14.43 14.43 -11.37
C ASP A 60 -15.56 13.51 -10.89
N SER A 61 -15.19 12.33 -10.45
CA SER A 61 -16.14 11.30 -10.03
C SER A 61 -16.53 11.47 -8.57
N ALA A 62 -17.73 11.01 -8.21
CA ALA A 62 -18.23 11.04 -6.84
C ALA A 62 -17.32 10.22 -5.90
N ILE A 63 -17.14 10.72 -4.66
CA ILE A 63 -16.40 10.01 -3.60
C ILE A 63 -17.13 8.72 -3.22
N ILE A 64 -18.46 8.79 -3.07
CA ILE A 64 -19.32 7.64 -2.76
C ILE A 64 -19.85 7.09 -4.08
N GLN A 65 -19.55 5.84 -4.33
CA GLN A 65 -19.93 5.10 -5.53
C GLN A 65 -20.75 3.87 -5.16
N ASN A 66 -21.33 3.20 -6.15
CA ASN A 66 -22.06 1.96 -5.90
C ASN A 66 -21.14 0.92 -5.23
N PRO A 67 -21.52 0.32 -4.09
CA PRO A 67 -20.69 -0.67 -3.38
C PRO A 67 -20.17 -1.82 -4.26
N LYS A 68 -20.94 -2.20 -5.27
CA LYS A 68 -20.55 -3.28 -6.22
C LYS A 68 -19.27 -2.97 -7.00
N CYS A 69 -18.91 -1.70 -7.18
CA CYS A 69 -17.63 -1.38 -7.83
C CYS A 69 -16.44 -1.84 -7.00
N TRP A 70 -16.55 -1.75 -5.67
CA TRP A 70 -15.51 -2.18 -4.73
C TRP A 70 -15.47 -3.70 -4.52
N GLU A 71 -16.59 -4.38 -4.77
CA GLU A 71 -16.62 -5.84 -4.87
C GLU A 71 -15.91 -6.29 -6.15
N ALA A 72 -16.21 -5.64 -7.29
CA ALA A 72 -15.62 -5.95 -8.59
C ALA A 72 -14.09 -5.74 -8.60
N SER A 73 -13.60 -4.65 -8.04
CA SER A 73 -12.17 -4.36 -7.92
C SER A 73 -11.45 -5.15 -6.82
N GLY A 74 -12.20 -5.93 -6.00
CA GLY A 74 -11.63 -6.75 -4.92
C GLY A 74 -11.39 -6.01 -3.59
N HIS A 75 -11.63 -4.70 -3.50
CA HIS A 75 -11.35 -3.92 -2.29
C HIS A 75 -12.18 -4.36 -1.07
N VAL A 76 -13.43 -4.77 -1.25
CA VAL A 76 -14.26 -5.22 -0.13
C VAL A 76 -13.69 -6.49 0.52
N GLY A 77 -13.19 -7.43 -0.30
CA GLY A 77 -12.66 -8.70 0.17
C GLY A 77 -11.17 -8.72 0.47
N GLY A 78 -10.37 -7.97 -0.28
CA GLY A 78 -8.90 -8.07 -0.30
C GLY A 78 -8.14 -6.89 0.29
N PHE A 79 -8.76 -5.73 0.47
CA PHE A 79 -8.08 -4.55 1.01
C PHE A 79 -8.02 -4.60 2.54
N ASN A 80 -7.26 -5.57 3.04
CA ASN A 80 -7.19 -5.90 4.46
C ASN A 80 -5.74 -5.97 4.92
N ASP A 81 -5.46 -5.36 6.08
CA ASP A 81 -4.20 -5.52 6.80
C ASP A 81 -4.36 -6.53 7.94
N PRO A 82 -3.43 -7.46 8.11
CA PRO A 82 -3.40 -8.32 9.28
C PRO A 82 -2.93 -7.50 10.49
N MET A 83 -3.80 -7.35 11.49
CA MET A 83 -3.53 -6.53 12.66
C MET A 83 -3.46 -7.33 13.93
N VAL A 84 -2.54 -6.95 14.83
CA VAL A 84 -2.39 -7.52 16.15
C VAL A 84 -2.44 -6.43 17.23
N ASP A 85 -3.25 -6.67 18.26
CA ASP A 85 -3.33 -5.78 19.42
C ASP A 85 -2.38 -6.24 20.52
N CYS A 86 -1.65 -5.30 21.11
CA CYS A 86 -0.87 -5.55 22.32
C CYS A 86 -1.71 -5.26 23.57
N LYS A 87 -1.88 -6.27 24.43
CA LYS A 87 -2.67 -6.17 25.67
C LYS A 87 -2.05 -5.24 26.71
N GLU A 88 -0.73 -5.10 26.72
CA GLU A 88 0.02 -4.29 27.69
C GLU A 88 0.10 -2.84 27.23
N SER A 89 0.70 -2.58 26.06
CA SER A 89 0.91 -1.21 25.55
C SER A 89 -0.37 -0.57 25.01
N LYS A 90 -1.43 -1.36 24.81
CA LYS A 90 -2.68 -0.93 24.13
C LYS A 90 -2.47 -0.42 22.70
N LYS A 91 -1.29 -0.64 22.15
CA LYS A 91 -0.98 -0.32 20.76
C LYS A 91 -1.42 -1.43 19.82
N ARG A 92 -1.64 -1.07 18.59
CA ARG A 92 -1.96 -1.95 17.48
C ARG A 92 -0.84 -1.91 16.47
N TYR A 93 -0.46 -3.07 15.93
CA TYR A 93 0.62 -3.22 14.95
C TYR A 93 0.11 -3.97 13.73
N ARG A 94 0.71 -3.71 12.57
CA ARG A 94 0.57 -4.58 11.41
C ARG A 94 1.33 -5.87 11.69
N ALA A 95 0.65 -6.99 11.64
CA ALA A 95 1.27 -8.28 11.96
C ALA A 95 2.32 -8.70 10.91
N ASP A 96 2.14 -8.30 9.65
CA ASP A 96 3.08 -8.52 8.54
C ASP A 96 4.31 -7.60 8.58
N HIS A 97 4.29 -6.54 9.40
CA HIS A 97 5.46 -5.70 9.68
C HIS A 97 6.25 -6.18 10.90
N LEU A 98 5.69 -7.08 11.68
CA LEU A 98 6.38 -7.60 12.86
C LEU A 98 7.30 -8.74 12.49
N ILE A 99 8.53 -8.66 12.99
CA ILE A 99 9.55 -9.69 12.86
C ILE A 99 9.93 -10.20 14.25
N VAL A 100 10.14 -11.51 14.35
CA VAL A 100 10.48 -12.20 15.58
C VAL A 100 11.89 -12.73 15.48
N TYR A 101 12.70 -12.42 16.48
CA TYR A 101 14.08 -12.85 16.58
C TYR A 101 14.16 -14.16 17.37
N LEU A 102 14.57 -15.23 16.71
CA LEU A 102 14.75 -16.56 17.28
C LEU A 102 16.25 -16.82 17.50
N PRO A 103 16.72 -17.08 18.72
CA PRO A 103 18.13 -17.36 18.95
C PRO A 103 18.60 -18.60 18.15
N LYS A 104 19.70 -18.52 17.41
CA LYS A 104 20.30 -19.63 16.65
C LYS A 104 20.88 -20.72 17.55
N SER A 105 21.22 -20.37 18.80
CA SER A 105 21.68 -21.31 19.84
C SER A 105 21.16 -20.85 21.19
N TYR A 106 20.75 -21.76 22.02
CA TYR A 106 20.27 -21.51 23.38
C TYR A 106 21.25 -22.01 24.43
N ASP A 107 21.56 -21.15 25.38
CA ASP A 107 22.37 -21.48 26.55
C ASP A 107 21.53 -21.18 27.79
N PRO A 108 21.11 -22.23 28.55
CA PRO A 108 20.28 -22.05 29.74
C PRO A 108 20.93 -21.18 30.82
N GLU A 109 22.26 -21.10 30.89
CA GLU A 109 22.98 -20.30 31.87
C GLU A 109 23.01 -18.82 31.49
N MET A 110 23.06 -18.54 30.18
CA MET A 110 23.10 -17.16 29.65
C MET A 110 21.72 -16.61 29.26
N ASP A 111 20.86 -17.44 28.70
CA ASP A 111 19.60 -16.99 28.10
C ASP A 111 18.40 -17.16 29.06
N GLY A 112 18.55 -17.91 30.16
CA GLY A 112 17.50 -18.12 31.15
C GLY A 112 16.24 -18.75 30.55
N ALA A 113 15.11 -18.06 30.59
CA ALA A 113 13.89 -18.48 29.90
C ALA A 113 13.97 -18.20 28.39
N LEU A 114 13.53 -19.16 27.57
CA LEU A 114 13.47 -19.00 26.14
C LEU A 114 12.45 -17.90 25.78
N LEU A 115 12.94 -16.76 25.28
CA LEU A 115 12.16 -15.58 24.96
C LEU A 115 12.41 -15.16 23.51
N PHE A 116 11.36 -14.71 22.82
CA PHE A 116 11.40 -14.29 21.43
C PHE A 116 11.07 -12.79 21.32
N PRO A 117 12.08 -11.90 21.28
CA PRO A 117 11.83 -10.49 21.11
C PRO A 117 11.27 -10.20 19.70
N CYS A 118 10.24 -9.37 19.66
CA CYS A 118 9.56 -8.94 18.44
C CYS A 118 9.80 -7.45 18.20
N PHE A 119 10.03 -7.10 16.94
CA PHE A 119 10.34 -5.75 16.50
C PHE A 119 9.49 -5.38 15.28
N ASP A 120 9.36 -4.09 15.01
CA ASP A 120 8.88 -3.64 13.69
C ASP A 120 10.02 -3.82 12.67
N LYS A 121 9.71 -4.28 11.47
CA LYS A 121 10.70 -4.49 10.40
C LYS A 121 11.47 -3.22 10.00
N ASP A 122 10.88 -2.05 10.30
CA ASP A 122 11.45 -0.75 9.99
C ASP A 122 12.41 -0.24 11.11
N GLU A 123 12.60 -1.01 12.21
CA GLU A 123 13.56 -0.64 13.26
C GLU A 123 15.00 -0.83 12.78
N THR A 124 15.88 0.14 13.13
CA THR A 124 17.30 0.04 12.77
C THR A 124 18.02 -1.06 13.56
N PRO A 125 19.08 -1.69 13.01
CA PRO A 125 19.88 -2.66 13.74
C PRO A 125 20.35 -2.16 15.11
N GLU A 126 20.76 -0.89 15.20
CA GLU A 126 21.22 -0.27 16.46
C GLU A 126 20.10 -0.18 17.51
N ASP A 127 18.86 0.10 17.09
CA ASP A 127 17.72 0.19 18.01
C ASP A 127 17.29 -1.19 18.47
N VAL A 128 17.34 -2.19 17.60
CA VAL A 128 17.14 -3.60 17.94
C VAL A 128 18.16 -4.04 19.00
N GLU A 129 19.47 -3.82 18.77
CA GLU A 129 20.52 -4.17 19.71
C GLU A 129 20.37 -3.45 21.07
N LYS A 130 20.07 -2.16 21.06
CA LYS A 130 19.82 -1.39 22.29
C LYS A 130 18.66 -1.99 23.08
N ARG A 131 17.63 -2.43 22.39
CA ARG A 131 16.47 -3.02 23.05
C ARG A 131 16.75 -4.42 23.57
N LEU A 132 17.46 -5.27 22.81
CA LEU A 132 17.92 -6.58 23.27
C LEU A 132 18.70 -6.45 24.59
N LYS A 133 19.62 -5.47 24.68
CA LYS A 133 20.34 -5.15 25.94
C LYS A 133 19.40 -4.78 27.09
N LYS A 134 18.35 -3.97 26.83
CA LYS A 134 17.34 -3.59 27.86
C LYS A 134 16.48 -4.77 28.32
N LEU A 135 16.35 -5.80 27.49
CA LEU A 135 15.63 -7.04 27.81
C LEU A 135 16.54 -8.10 28.47
N ASN A 136 17.83 -7.79 28.70
CA ASN A 136 18.86 -8.73 29.16
C ASN A 136 19.02 -9.95 28.23
N LEU A 137 18.86 -9.73 26.92
CA LEU A 137 19.06 -10.72 25.88
C LEU A 137 20.40 -10.48 25.17
N ARG A 138 20.90 -11.47 24.43
CA ARG A 138 22.09 -11.31 23.59
C ARG A 138 21.85 -10.16 22.61
N SER A 139 22.79 -9.21 22.55
CA SER A 139 22.62 -8.01 21.74
C SER A 139 23.16 -8.13 20.33
N ASP A 140 23.94 -9.15 20.04
CA ASP A 140 24.46 -9.42 18.71
C ASP A 140 23.36 -10.05 17.83
N ILE A 141 22.78 -9.25 16.93
CA ILE A 141 21.68 -9.66 16.05
C ILE A 141 22.07 -10.81 15.10
N SER A 142 23.36 -10.99 14.81
CA SER A 142 23.83 -12.11 13.97
C SER A 142 23.58 -13.48 14.58
N GLN A 143 23.33 -13.54 15.88
CA GLN A 143 23.02 -14.76 16.63
C GLN A 143 21.54 -15.14 16.57
N TYR A 144 20.73 -14.36 15.87
CA TYR A 144 19.31 -14.65 15.73
C TYR A 144 18.97 -15.02 14.28
N GLU A 145 18.00 -15.88 14.15
CA GLU A 145 17.21 -16.08 12.94
C GLU A 145 15.98 -15.17 13.03
N VAL A 146 15.57 -14.59 11.89
CA VAL A 146 14.45 -13.67 11.86
C VAL A 146 13.33 -14.28 11.04
N ILE A 147 12.13 -14.32 11.62
CA ILE A 147 10.92 -14.79 10.95
C ILE A 147 9.83 -13.71 11.02
N SER A 148 8.92 -13.70 10.05
CA SER A 148 7.72 -12.86 10.13
C SER A 148 6.79 -13.35 11.24
N PHE A 149 6.18 -12.42 11.98
CA PHE A 149 5.21 -12.75 13.03
C PHE A 149 4.00 -13.53 12.48
N VAL A 150 3.58 -13.25 11.24
CA VAL A 150 2.47 -13.97 10.60
C VAL A 150 2.83 -15.43 10.29
N ASP A 151 4.10 -15.71 10.03
CA ASP A 151 4.59 -17.05 9.66
C ASP A 151 4.87 -17.94 10.87
N ILE A 152 4.84 -17.40 12.08
CA ILE A 152 5.11 -18.17 13.30
C ILE A 152 4.13 -19.35 13.45
N LYS A 153 2.93 -19.20 12.94
CA LYS A 153 1.91 -20.25 12.92
C LYS A 153 2.32 -21.39 11.98
N THR A 154 2.74 -21.04 10.76
CA THR A 154 3.23 -21.99 9.77
C THR A 154 4.49 -22.68 10.26
N TRP A 155 5.42 -21.93 10.83
CA TRP A 155 6.64 -22.46 11.42
C TRP A 155 6.36 -23.49 12.53
N ALA A 156 5.38 -23.25 13.40
CA ALA A 156 4.99 -24.17 14.48
C ALA A 156 4.30 -25.45 13.99
N TYR A 157 3.69 -25.43 12.80
CA TYR A 157 2.99 -26.58 12.19
C TYR A 157 3.81 -27.34 11.16
N THR A 158 4.98 -26.84 10.73
CA THR A 158 5.85 -27.58 9.82
C THR A 158 6.31 -28.85 10.52
N ASN A 159 5.92 -30.01 9.97
CA ASN A 159 6.29 -31.31 10.50
C ASN A 159 7.82 -31.46 10.39
N PRO A 160 8.54 -31.73 11.51
CA PRO A 160 9.99 -31.92 11.47
C PRO A 160 10.46 -33.09 10.61
N ASN A 161 9.54 -33.92 10.11
CA ASN A 161 9.83 -35.04 9.22
C ASN A 161 9.51 -34.77 7.74
N ASP A 162 8.95 -33.63 7.40
CA ASP A 162 8.67 -33.28 6.00
C ASP A 162 9.88 -32.60 5.37
N ASP A 163 10.37 -33.23 4.31
CA ASP A 163 11.58 -32.87 3.52
C ASP A 163 11.39 -31.62 2.63
N TYR A 164 10.58 -30.67 3.07
CA TYR A 164 10.36 -29.41 2.38
C TYR A 164 11.36 -28.34 2.80
N GLY A 165 12.64 -28.54 2.48
CA GLY A 165 13.64 -27.48 2.27
C GLY A 165 13.91 -26.44 3.37
N ILE A 166 13.16 -26.41 4.46
CA ILE A 166 13.37 -25.54 5.62
C ILE A 166 14.08 -26.35 6.70
N SER A 167 15.40 -26.38 6.62
CA SER A 167 16.25 -27.15 7.56
C SER A 167 16.25 -26.60 9.01
N HIS A 168 15.74 -25.41 9.23
CA HIS A 168 15.87 -24.70 10.51
C HIS A 168 14.85 -25.06 11.59
N PRO A 169 13.55 -25.24 11.32
CA PRO A 169 12.58 -25.54 12.37
C PRO A 169 12.91 -26.82 13.15
N LYS A 170 13.38 -27.86 12.47
CA LYS A 170 13.70 -29.16 13.08
C LYS A 170 14.88 -29.05 14.03
N ASN A 171 16.00 -28.49 13.57
CA ASN A 171 17.18 -28.33 14.41
C ASN A 171 16.90 -27.39 15.58
N TYR A 172 16.11 -26.35 15.37
CA TYR A 172 15.70 -25.44 16.41
C TYR A 172 14.83 -26.13 17.47
N CYS A 173 13.81 -26.86 17.06
CA CYS A 173 12.95 -27.60 17.99
C CYS A 173 13.72 -28.66 18.77
N GLU A 174 14.58 -29.44 18.13
CA GLU A 174 15.43 -30.46 18.80
C GLU A 174 16.38 -29.80 19.80
N GLN A 175 17.06 -28.72 19.43
CA GLN A 175 18.02 -28.00 20.26
C GLN A 175 17.38 -27.43 21.53
N TYR A 176 16.15 -26.92 21.42
CA TYR A 176 15.45 -26.26 22.53
C TYR A 176 14.45 -27.16 23.25
N LYS A 177 14.41 -28.47 22.95
CA LYS A 177 13.40 -29.39 23.47
C LYS A 177 11.97 -28.90 23.27
N ILE A 178 11.70 -28.31 22.09
CA ILE A 178 10.37 -27.77 21.69
C ILE A 178 9.50 -28.89 21.07
N ASP A 179 10.01 -30.11 20.95
CA ASP A 179 9.27 -31.24 20.37
C ASP A 179 7.88 -31.45 20.96
N GLU A 180 7.72 -31.23 22.27
CA GLU A 180 6.41 -31.26 22.91
C GLU A 180 5.51 -30.13 22.47
N LEU A 181 6.06 -28.95 22.16
CA LEU A 181 5.33 -27.77 21.71
C LEU A 181 4.81 -27.93 20.27
N VAL A 182 5.61 -28.58 19.42
CA VAL A 182 5.24 -28.80 17.99
C VAL A 182 4.17 -29.89 17.87
N ARG A 183 4.12 -30.85 18.83
CA ARG A 183 3.14 -31.95 18.86
C ARG A 183 1.80 -31.58 19.50
N ILE A 184 1.70 -30.45 20.17
CA ILE A 184 0.46 -29.99 20.82
C ILE A 184 -0.42 -29.24 19.85
N PRO A 185 -1.77 -29.50 19.78
CA PRO A 185 -2.71 -28.77 19.00
C PRO A 185 -2.67 -27.30 19.32
N ASP A 186 -2.24 -26.40 19.32
CA ASP A 186 -2.05 -25.00 19.73
C ASP A 186 -0.58 -24.62 19.98
N SER A 187 0.38 -25.36 19.42
CA SER A 187 1.82 -25.07 19.57
C SER A 187 2.18 -23.63 19.18
N HIS A 188 1.52 -23.06 18.14
CA HIS A 188 1.65 -21.66 17.75
C HIS A 188 1.24 -20.68 18.86
N LYS A 189 0.26 -21.04 19.69
CA LYS A 189 -0.16 -20.22 20.84
C LYS A 189 0.92 -20.22 21.91
N ILE A 190 1.53 -21.38 22.19
CA ILE A 190 2.60 -21.49 23.16
C ILE A 190 3.84 -20.71 22.72
N LEU A 191 4.20 -20.78 21.44
CA LEU A 191 5.30 -19.97 20.89
C LEU A 191 4.99 -18.48 21.01
N ARG A 192 3.76 -18.08 20.70
CA ARG A 192 3.32 -16.68 20.81
C ARG A 192 3.33 -16.18 22.25
N ASP A 193 2.99 -17.04 23.22
CA ASP A 193 3.03 -16.72 24.64
C ASP A 193 4.45 -16.43 25.16
N ARG A 194 5.50 -16.78 24.38
CA ARG A 194 6.90 -16.45 24.65
C ARG A 194 7.42 -15.23 23.93
N ILE A 195 6.62 -14.62 23.06
CA ILE A 195 6.99 -13.40 22.33
C ILE A 195 6.88 -12.19 23.24
N ILE A 196 7.94 -11.38 23.25
CA ILE A 196 7.95 -10.04 23.85
C ILE A 196 7.58 -9.04 22.75
N GLY A 197 6.43 -8.37 22.87
CA GLY A 197 5.96 -7.40 21.88
C GLY A 197 6.88 -6.19 21.75
N PRO A 198 6.76 -5.38 20.67
CA PRO A 198 7.70 -4.30 20.33
C PRO A 198 7.92 -3.27 21.45
N ASP A 199 6.91 -2.92 22.20
CA ASP A 199 6.96 -1.88 23.25
C ASP A 199 6.80 -2.42 24.67
N THR A 200 6.94 -3.75 24.86
CA THR A 200 6.70 -4.40 26.14
C THR A 200 7.96 -5.09 26.69
N LYS A 201 7.91 -5.47 27.95
CA LYS A 201 8.93 -6.33 28.58
C LYS A 201 8.36 -7.68 28.97
N THR A 202 7.06 -7.84 28.86
CA THR A 202 6.32 -9.04 29.26
C THR A 202 6.00 -9.87 28.04
N VAL A 203 6.09 -11.18 28.18
CA VAL A 203 5.74 -12.15 27.13
C VAL A 203 4.23 -12.30 26.96
N GLY A 204 3.79 -12.81 25.81
CA GLY A 204 2.40 -13.18 25.56
C GLY A 204 1.42 -12.00 25.48
N THR A 205 1.95 -10.80 25.27
CA THR A 205 1.12 -9.58 25.23
C THR A 205 0.47 -9.32 23.87
N LEU A 206 0.99 -9.93 22.79
CA LEU A 206 0.42 -9.84 21.44
C LEU A 206 -0.73 -10.82 21.26
N GLY A 207 -1.85 -10.33 20.74
CA GLY A 207 -3.04 -11.13 20.45
C GLY A 207 -2.92 -11.95 19.16
N GLU A 208 -4.03 -12.57 18.76
CA GLU A 208 -4.15 -13.19 17.43
C GLU A 208 -4.24 -12.11 16.35
N PRO A 209 -3.55 -12.28 15.20
CA PRO A 209 -3.76 -11.42 14.05
C PRO A 209 -5.22 -11.48 13.56
N ARG A 210 -5.77 -10.33 13.28
CA ARG A 210 -7.11 -10.18 12.73
C ARG A 210 -7.04 -9.34 11.46
N MET A 211 -7.74 -9.77 10.43
CA MET A 211 -7.85 -8.97 9.20
C MET A 211 -8.65 -7.70 9.49
N PHE A 212 -8.09 -6.57 9.13
CA PHE A 212 -8.69 -5.26 9.30
C PHE A 212 -8.90 -4.63 7.93
N ASN A 213 -10.17 -4.45 7.55
CA ASN A 213 -10.49 -3.82 6.27
C ASN A 213 -10.21 -2.32 6.34
N MET A 214 -9.44 -1.81 5.37
CA MET A 214 -9.04 -0.41 5.31
C MET A 214 -10.07 0.51 4.64
N MET A 215 -11.21 -0.02 4.19
CA MET A 215 -12.30 0.79 3.64
C MET A 215 -13.05 1.54 4.74
N PHE A 216 -13.12 2.86 4.64
CA PHE A 216 -14.12 3.61 5.39
C PHE A 216 -15.50 3.33 4.83
N HIS A 217 -16.47 3.15 5.70
CA HIS A 217 -17.86 2.97 5.30
C HIS A 217 -18.81 3.92 6.05
N SER A 218 -19.98 4.13 5.46
CA SER A 218 -21.09 4.87 6.02
C SER A 218 -22.40 4.26 5.52
N TYR A 219 -23.50 4.90 5.78
CA TYR A 219 -24.83 4.47 5.32
C TYR A 219 -25.48 5.61 4.55
N ALA A 220 -26.05 5.31 3.38
CA ALA A 220 -26.80 6.24 2.57
C ALA A 220 -28.30 5.96 2.73
N GLY A 221 -29.09 6.98 3.09
CA GLY A 221 -30.53 6.85 3.30
C GLY A 221 -30.95 6.96 4.77
N ALA A 222 -32.21 6.64 5.05
CA ALA A 222 -32.83 6.90 6.34
C ALA A 222 -32.52 5.86 7.43
N ALA A 223 -32.09 4.68 7.07
CA ALA A 223 -31.80 3.59 8.00
C ALA A 223 -30.38 3.06 7.81
N ALA A 224 -29.72 2.73 8.92
CA ALA A 224 -28.45 2.02 8.92
C ALA A 224 -28.72 0.51 8.78
N GLY A 225 -28.36 -0.06 7.64
CA GLY A 225 -28.47 -1.49 7.33
C GLY A 225 -27.47 -1.86 6.25
N GLU A 226 -27.14 -3.12 6.12
CA GLU A 226 -26.16 -3.57 5.10
C GLU A 226 -26.59 -3.20 3.68
N GLU A 227 -27.89 -3.14 3.42
CA GLU A 227 -28.47 -2.73 2.13
C GLU A 227 -28.20 -1.25 1.78
N ASN A 228 -27.92 -0.42 2.80
CA ASN A 228 -27.65 1.01 2.67
C ASN A 228 -26.17 1.36 2.90
N LYS A 229 -25.33 0.35 3.07
CA LYS A 229 -23.90 0.53 3.30
C LYS A 229 -23.21 1.05 2.06
N VAL A 230 -22.41 2.09 2.24
CA VAL A 230 -21.59 2.71 1.21
C VAL A 230 -20.18 2.88 1.71
N TYR A 231 -19.23 2.99 0.77
CA TYR A 231 -17.82 3.17 1.09
C TYR A 231 -17.33 4.53 0.60
N LEU A 232 -16.39 5.13 1.36
CA LEU A 232 -15.56 6.21 0.86
C LEU A 232 -14.49 5.59 -0.03
N ARG A 233 -14.25 6.15 -1.19
CA ARG A 233 -13.28 5.60 -2.16
C ARG A 233 -11.87 5.55 -1.57
N PRO A 234 -11.15 4.43 -1.66
CA PRO A 234 -9.76 4.30 -1.20
C PRO A 234 -8.74 4.78 -2.25
N GLU A 235 -9.22 5.06 -3.47
CA GLU A 235 -8.46 5.51 -4.64
C GLU A 235 -9.35 6.28 -5.60
N THR A 236 -8.78 7.09 -6.46
CA THR A 236 -9.53 7.89 -7.44
C THR A 236 -9.66 7.20 -8.79
N CYS A 237 -8.78 6.26 -9.15
CA CYS A 237 -8.76 5.56 -10.45
C CYS A 237 -10.05 4.78 -10.74
N ALA A 238 -10.69 4.18 -9.73
CA ALA A 238 -11.94 3.44 -9.92
C ALA A 238 -13.02 4.30 -10.60
N GLY A 239 -13.11 5.59 -10.25
CA GLY A 239 -14.02 6.53 -10.89
C GLY A 239 -13.73 6.75 -12.37
N ILE A 240 -12.47 6.64 -12.78
CA ILE A 240 -12.06 6.73 -14.18
C ILE A 240 -12.54 5.49 -14.94
N PHE A 241 -12.29 4.28 -14.43
CA PHE A 241 -12.72 3.04 -15.08
C PHE A 241 -14.24 2.95 -15.22
N LEU A 242 -14.99 3.35 -14.18
CA LEU A 242 -16.46 3.37 -14.21
C LEU A 242 -17.02 4.34 -15.25
N ASN A 243 -16.30 5.42 -15.56
CA ASN A 243 -16.67 6.43 -16.53
C ASN A 243 -16.01 6.23 -17.90
N PHE A 244 -15.18 5.22 -18.09
CA PHE A 244 -14.48 4.99 -19.36
C PHE A 244 -15.41 5.06 -20.58
N LYS A 245 -16.50 4.28 -20.54
CA LYS A 245 -17.47 4.27 -21.65
C LYS A 245 -18.16 5.61 -21.83
N ASN A 246 -18.54 6.29 -20.75
CA ASN A 246 -19.17 7.61 -20.80
C ASN A 246 -18.24 8.63 -21.47
N VAL A 247 -16.96 8.58 -21.16
CA VAL A 247 -15.94 9.46 -21.73
C VAL A 247 -15.73 9.17 -23.22
N VAL A 248 -15.55 7.91 -23.59
CA VAL A 248 -15.39 7.52 -25.00
C VAL A 248 -16.58 7.95 -25.81
N ASP A 249 -17.81 7.71 -25.34
CA ASP A 249 -19.04 8.03 -26.06
C ASP A 249 -19.28 9.55 -26.18
N SER A 250 -18.97 10.32 -25.14
CA SER A 250 -19.26 11.77 -25.10
C SER A 250 -18.15 12.62 -25.72
N SER A 251 -16.89 12.30 -25.43
CA SER A 251 -15.73 13.08 -25.89
C SER A 251 -15.19 12.60 -27.23
N ARG A 252 -15.58 11.41 -27.68
CA ARG A 252 -15.15 10.77 -28.94
C ARG A 252 -13.63 10.64 -29.05
N VAL A 253 -12.97 10.47 -27.91
CA VAL A 253 -11.53 10.23 -27.82
C VAL A 253 -11.14 8.92 -28.50
N LYS A 254 -9.92 8.86 -29.01
CA LYS A 254 -9.38 7.68 -29.67
C LYS A 254 -8.22 7.12 -28.87
N VAL A 255 -8.17 5.80 -28.76
CA VAL A 255 -7.00 5.12 -28.21
C VAL A 255 -5.80 5.35 -29.13
N PRO A 256 -4.62 5.80 -28.64
CA PRO A 256 -4.32 6.02 -27.20
C PRO A 256 -4.82 7.38 -26.68
N PHE A 257 -5.38 7.40 -25.48
CA PHE A 257 -5.78 8.61 -24.78
C PHE A 257 -5.74 8.42 -23.26
N GLY A 258 -5.80 9.52 -22.51
CA GLY A 258 -5.80 9.49 -21.05
C GLY A 258 -7.07 10.08 -20.43
N ILE A 259 -7.39 9.59 -19.22
CA ILE A 259 -8.39 10.22 -18.36
C ILE A 259 -7.69 10.58 -17.05
N ALA A 260 -7.77 11.85 -16.68
CA ALA A 260 -7.12 12.39 -15.48
C ALA A 260 -8.15 12.78 -14.43
N GLN A 261 -7.79 12.58 -13.17
CA GLN A 261 -8.58 12.99 -12.01
C GLN A 261 -7.69 13.47 -10.88
N ILE A 262 -8.14 14.54 -10.20
CA ILE A 262 -7.58 14.95 -8.91
C ILE A 262 -8.71 14.86 -7.90
N GLY A 263 -8.49 14.18 -6.79
CA GLY A 263 -9.54 14.06 -5.81
C GLY A 263 -9.11 13.43 -4.50
N LYS A 264 -9.97 13.53 -3.50
CA LYS A 264 -9.76 12.90 -2.21
C LYS A 264 -9.99 11.40 -2.26
N ALA A 265 -9.13 10.68 -1.53
CA ALA A 265 -9.25 9.26 -1.24
C ALA A 265 -9.12 9.03 0.26
N PHE A 266 -9.57 7.87 0.74
CA PHE A 266 -9.71 7.57 2.16
C PHE A 266 -9.26 6.14 2.44
N ARG A 267 -8.26 5.98 3.31
CA ARG A 267 -7.80 4.67 3.77
C ARG A 267 -7.78 4.66 5.28
N ASN A 268 -8.49 3.75 5.90
CA ASN A 268 -8.55 3.64 7.36
C ASN A 268 -7.23 3.08 7.92
N GLU A 269 -6.15 3.81 7.66
CA GLU A 269 -4.80 3.48 8.12
C GLU A 269 -4.77 3.19 9.61
N VAL A 270 -4.22 2.06 9.99
CA VAL A 270 -4.14 1.68 11.40
C VAL A 270 -3.02 2.44 12.12
N THR A 271 -1.89 2.63 11.45
CA THR A 271 -0.72 3.34 11.96
C THR A 271 -0.37 4.55 11.09
N PRO A 272 -1.20 5.62 11.10
CA PRO A 272 -0.83 6.85 10.41
C PRO A 272 0.46 7.42 11.00
N ARG A 273 1.37 7.86 10.14
CA ARG A 273 2.68 8.40 10.56
C ARG A 273 3.20 9.45 9.59
N ASN A 274 4.20 10.20 10.02
CA ASN A 274 4.89 11.20 9.19
C ASN A 274 3.92 12.27 8.63
N PHE A 275 2.97 12.72 9.45
CA PHE A 275 1.97 13.74 9.10
C PHE A 275 1.11 13.33 7.90
N ILE A 276 1.16 14.13 6.81
CA ILE A 276 0.38 13.89 5.59
C ILE A 276 0.93 12.76 4.71
N PHE A 277 2.14 12.27 4.99
CA PHE A 277 2.75 11.20 4.19
C PHE A 277 1.94 9.89 4.28
N ARG A 278 1.54 9.49 5.50
CA ARG A 278 0.62 8.36 5.70
C ARG A 278 -0.57 8.82 6.55
N SER A 279 -1.60 9.28 5.89
CA SER A 279 -2.82 9.82 6.49
C SER A 279 -4.05 9.02 6.06
N ARG A 280 -5.17 9.23 6.75
CA ARG A 280 -6.44 8.53 6.49
C ARG A 280 -7.30 9.21 5.44
N GLU A 281 -7.07 10.49 5.21
CA GLU A 281 -7.67 11.30 4.17
C GLU A 281 -6.55 12.00 3.42
N PHE A 282 -6.49 11.85 2.11
CA PHE A 282 -5.45 12.42 1.26
C PHE A 282 -6.01 12.77 -0.11
N GLU A 283 -5.25 13.47 -0.94
CA GLU A 283 -5.58 13.72 -2.34
C GLU A 283 -4.62 12.93 -3.23
N GLN A 284 -5.17 12.43 -4.33
CA GLN A 284 -4.41 11.78 -5.40
C GLN A 284 -4.56 12.59 -6.69
N MET A 285 -3.51 12.57 -7.49
CA MET A 285 -3.48 13.05 -8.88
C MET A 285 -3.19 11.84 -9.74
N GLU A 286 -4.22 11.30 -10.40
CA GLU A 286 -4.14 10.08 -11.18
C GLU A 286 -4.45 10.31 -12.65
N LEU A 287 -3.70 9.62 -13.49
CA LEU A 287 -3.91 9.53 -14.93
C LEU A 287 -3.99 8.06 -15.32
N GLU A 288 -5.09 7.66 -15.95
CA GLU A 288 -5.21 6.37 -16.61
C GLU A 288 -4.99 6.56 -18.10
N TRP A 289 -3.87 6.07 -18.60
CA TRP A 289 -3.51 6.10 -20.01
C TRP A 289 -3.92 4.81 -20.69
N PHE A 290 -4.90 4.90 -21.57
CA PHE A 290 -5.46 3.77 -22.32
C PHE A 290 -4.73 3.61 -23.65
N CYS A 291 -4.14 2.43 -23.91
CA CYS A 291 -3.42 2.14 -25.14
C CYS A 291 -3.63 0.70 -25.60
N GLU A 292 -3.21 0.38 -26.82
CA GLU A 292 -3.18 -1.03 -27.27
C GLU A 292 -2.03 -1.78 -26.56
N GLU A 293 -2.23 -3.07 -26.32
CA GLU A 293 -1.24 -3.94 -25.63
C GLU A 293 0.16 -3.87 -26.29
N LYS A 294 0.21 -3.87 -27.62
CA LYS A 294 1.47 -3.83 -28.39
C LYS A 294 2.29 -2.55 -28.14
N ASP A 295 1.61 -1.46 -27.77
CA ASP A 295 2.21 -0.13 -27.63
C ASP A 295 2.58 0.19 -26.17
N VAL A 296 2.23 -0.70 -25.23
CA VAL A 296 2.50 -0.53 -23.80
C VAL A 296 3.97 -0.24 -23.49
N PRO A 297 4.97 -0.97 -24.02
CA PRO A 297 6.36 -0.67 -23.66
C PRO A 297 6.78 0.77 -24.00
N MET A 298 6.38 1.25 -25.18
CA MET A 298 6.67 2.60 -25.63
C MET A 298 5.99 3.66 -24.75
N TRP A 299 4.71 3.48 -24.44
CA TRP A 299 3.96 4.44 -23.62
C TRP A 299 4.38 4.40 -22.16
N PHE A 300 4.75 3.24 -21.63
CA PHE A 300 5.26 3.12 -20.26
C PHE A 300 6.56 3.92 -20.09
N ASP A 301 7.54 3.72 -20.97
CA ASP A 301 8.80 4.46 -20.94
C ASP A 301 8.58 5.97 -21.16
N PHE A 302 7.64 6.34 -22.05
CA PHE A 302 7.25 7.74 -22.25
C PHE A 302 6.73 8.36 -20.95
N TRP A 303 5.80 7.71 -20.24
CA TRP A 303 5.24 8.25 -19.01
C TRP A 303 6.27 8.33 -17.89
N VAL A 304 7.16 7.35 -17.75
CA VAL A 304 8.29 7.42 -16.81
C VAL A 304 9.11 8.69 -17.05
N GLU A 305 9.47 8.99 -18.30
CA GLU A 305 10.27 10.19 -18.62
C GLU A 305 9.48 11.49 -18.42
N GLN A 306 8.17 11.51 -18.72
CA GLN A 306 7.33 12.69 -18.46
C GLN A 306 7.21 12.98 -16.96
N ARG A 307 7.08 11.95 -16.12
CA ARG A 307 6.98 12.12 -14.68
C ARG A 307 8.31 12.59 -14.06
N LYS A 308 9.44 12.11 -14.52
CA LYS A 308 10.75 12.66 -14.13
C LYS A 308 10.84 14.17 -14.42
N ARG A 309 10.48 14.58 -15.61
CA ARG A 309 10.47 16.00 -16.02
C ARG A 309 9.51 16.83 -15.17
N PHE A 310 8.35 16.29 -14.84
CA PHE A 310 7.39 16.98 -13.97
C PHE A 310 8.00 17.26 -12.60
N TRP A 311 8.54 16.22 -11.92
CA TRP A 311 9.13 16.38 -10.59
C TRP A 311 10.31 17.37 -10.59
N GLU A 312 11.18 17.29 -11.58
CA GLU A 312 12.25 18.26 -11.74
C GLU A 312 11.72 19.69 -11.93
N SER A 313 10.64 19.86 -12.72
CA SER A 313 10.05 21.16 -13.00
C SER A 313 9.40 21.82 -11.78
N VAL A 314 8.97 21.05 -10.79
CA VAL A 314 8.42 21.53 -9.52
C VAL A 314 9.46 21.59 -8.41
N GLY A 315 10.73 21.35 -8.72
CA GLY A 315 11.86 21.56 -7.82
C GLY A 315 12.28 20.34 -7.02
N VAL A 316 11.84 19.13 -7.37
CA VAL A 316 12.35 17.88 -6.80
C VAL A 316 13.60 17.46 -7.57
N PRO A 317 14.79 17.45 -6.95
CA PRO A 317 16.02 17.12 -7.66
C PRO A 317 16.06 15.63 -8.01
N LEU A 318 16.31 15.30 -9.28
CA LEU A 318 16.37 13.91 -9.75
C LEU A 318 17.44 13.06 -9.03
N ASN A 319 18.52 13.66 -8.58
CA ASN A 319 19.57 12.98 -7.81
C ASN A 319 19.16 12.60 -6.38
N LYS A 320 17.97 13.01 -5.94
CA LYS A 320 17.35 12.58 -4.68
C LYS A 320 16.21 11.59 -4.90
N LEU A 321 15.93 11.25 -6.14
CA LEU A 321 14.98 10.20 -6.48
C LEU A 321 15.73 8.90 -6.73
N HIS A 322 15.19 7.83 -6.19
CA HIS A 322 15.49 6.46 -6.54
C HIS A 322 14.35 5.93 -7.41
N PHE A 323 14.65 5.20 -8.47
CA PHE A 323 13.67 4.60 -9.37
C PHE A 323 13.72 3.09 -9.17
N LEU A 324 12.74 2.57 -8.43
CA LEU A 324 12.64 1.15 -8.13
C LEU A 324 11.77 0.46 -9.18
N ASP A 325 12.37 -0.41 -10.00
CA ASP A 325 11.58 -1.35 -10.81
C ASP A 325 11.13 -2.50 -9.88
N VAL A 326 9.85 -2.49 -9.50
CA VAL A 326 9.32 -3.34 -8.44
C VAL A 326 9.47 -4.82 -8.81
N PRO A 327 10.05 -5.67 -7.95
CA PRO A 327 10.20 -7.09 -8.20
C PRO A 327 8.84 -7.76 -8.45
N LYS A 328 8.80 -8.78 -9.31
CA LYS A 328 7.54 -9.45 -9.72
C LYS A 328 6.74 -10.01 -8.55
N GLU A 329 7.41 -10.49 -7.53
CA GLU A 329 6.82 -11.04 -6.30
C GLU A 329 6.17 -9.99 -5.39
N GLU A 330 6.51 -8.72 -5.59
CA GLU A 330 5.98 -7.59 -4.81
C GLU A 330 4.92 -6.79 -5.60
N LEU A 331 4.74 -7.10 -6.89
CA LEU A 331 3.74 -6.42 -7.72
C LEU A 331 2.32 -6.63 -7.17
N ALA A 332 1.52 -5.57 -7.22
CA ALA A 332 0.09 -5.69 -7.00
C ALA A 332 -0.53 -6.68 -8.00
N HIS A 333 -1.56 -7.40 -7.57
CA HIS A 333 -2.19 -8.48 -8.34
C HIS A 333 -2.72 -8.06 -9.72
N TYR A 334 -2.96 -6.77 -9.91
CA TYR A 334 -3.42 -6.18 -11.18
C TYR A 334 -2.28 -5.66 -12.04
N SER A 335 -1.07 -5.55 -11.50
CA SER A 335 0.08 -4.96 -12.21
C SER A 335 0.99 -6.02 -12.83
N SER A 336 1.47 -5.77 -14.03
CA SER A 336 2.49 -6.57 -14.69
C SER A 336 3.87 -5.92 -14.66
N ARG A 337 3.96 -4.63 -14.39
CA ARG A 337 5.18 -3.85 -14.16
C ARG A 337 4.83 -2.60 -13.38
N THR A 338 5.67 -2.25 -12.41
CA THR A 338 5.57 -0.98 -11.66
C THR A 338 6.95 -0.38 -11.51
N ILE A 339 7.06 0.93 -11.66
CA ILE A 339 8.23 1.71 -11.26
C ILE A 339 7.79 2.69 -10.19
N ASP A 340 8.39 2.58 -9.00
CA ASP A 340 8.18 3.53 -7.93
C ASP A 340 9.25 4.61 -7.99
N PHE A 341 8.82 5.85 -7.92
CA PHE A 341 9.65 7.01 -7.70
C PHE A 341 9.73 7.24 -6.21
N GLU A 342 10.85 6.90 -5.64
CA GLU A 342 11.09 7.03 -4.21
C GLU A 342 11.93 8.28 -3.93
N TYR A 343 11.61 9.01 -2.88
CA TYR A 343 12.32 10.21 -2.46
C TYR A 343 12.96 10.01 -1.09
N GLN A 344 14.15 10.57 -0.90
CA GLN A 344 14.80 10.58 0.39
C GLN A 344 14.18 11.66 1.28
N PHE A 345 13.08 11.31 1.96
CA PHE A 345 12.44 12.21 2.91
C PHE A 345 13.28 12.36 4.19
N PRO A 346 13.11 13.47 4.95
CA PRO A 346 13.83 13.66 6.21
C PRO A 346 13.57 12.58 7.27
N PHE A 347 12.50 11.81 7.13
CA PHE A 347 12.15 10.70 8.04
C PHE A 347 12.56 9.32 7.51
N SER A 348 13.05 9.22 6.29
CA SER A 348 13.47 7.95 5.67
C SER A 348 14.86 7.48 6.15
N GLY A 349 15.57 8.29 6.95
CA GLY A 349 16.94 7.98 7.36
C GLY A 349 17.90 7.93 6.17
N GLU A 350 18.58 6.81 5.98
CA GLU A 350 19.44 6.56 4.80
C GLU A 350 18.68 5.93 3.62
N GLY A 351 17.39 5.59 3.81
CA GLY A 351 16.54 4.98 2.80
C GLY A 351 15.73 5.99 1.99
N TYR A 352 14.79 5.44 1.25
CA TYR A 352 13.84 6.17 0.40
C TYR A 352 12.43 5.70 0.71
N ASP A 353 11.45 6.55 0.48
CA ASP A 353 10.02 6.21 0.57
C ASP A 353 9.30 6.69 -0.70
N GLU A 354 8.21 6.03 -1.04
CA GLU A 354 7.44 6.25 -2.27
C GLU A 354 6.90 7.69 -2.37
N LEU A 355 7.10 8.31 -3.52
CA LEU A 355 6.58 9.62 -3.90
C LEU A 355 5.49 9.50 -4.97
N GLU A 356 5.68 8.60 -5.93
CA GLU A 356 4.79 8.34 -7.05
C GLU A 356 5.01 6.92 -7.57
N GLY A 357 3.93 6.23 -7.95
CA GLY A 357 3.99 4.95 -8.66
C GLY A 357 3.56 5.07 -10.11
N ILE A 358 4.21 4.32 -11.01
CA ILE A 358 3.77 4.14 -12.40
C ILE A 358 3.57 2.67 -12.64
N ALA A 359 2.30 2.25 -12.82
CA ALA A 359 1.93 0.86 -12.97
C ALA A 359 1.38 0.55 -14.36
N HIS A 360 1.75 -0.60 -14.93
CA HIS A 360 1.03 -1.20 -16.04
C HIS A 360 -0.03 -2.16 -15.48
N ARG A 361 -1.28 -1.73 -15.46
CA ARG A 361 -2.45 -2.45 -14.90
C ARG A 361 -3.05 -3.49 -15.88
N GLY A 362 -2.50 -3.60 -17.10
CA GLY A 362 -3.14 -4.41 -18.15
C GLY A 362 -4.54 -3.90 -18.46
N ASN A 363 -5.46 -4.78 -18.74
CA ASN A 363 -6.90 -4.49 -18.91
C ASN A 363 -7.74 -4.99 -17.72
N PHE A 364 -7.11 -5.24 -16.57
CA PHE A 364 -7.72 -5.87 -15.41
C PHE A 364 -8.98 -5.14 -14.95
N ASP A 365 -8.91 -3.84 -14.69
CA ASP A 365 -10.02 -3.06 -14.12
C ASP A 365 -11.23 -3.04 -15.07
N LEU A 366 -11.01 -2.78 -16.36
CA LEU A 366 -12.08 -2.80 -17.34
C LEU A 366 -12.71 -4.19 -17.48
N THR A 367 -11.90 -5.24 -17.40
CA THR A 367 -12.38 -6.64 -17.42
C THR A 367 -13.27 -6.92 -16.21
N GLN A 368 -12.80 -6.60 -15.01
CA GLN A 368 -13.56 -6.81 -13.77
C GLN A 368 -14.89 -6.05 -13.78
N HIS A 369 -14.86 -4.78 -14.12
CA HIS A 369 -16.07 -3.96 -14.17
C HIS A 369 -17.03 -4.40 -15.28
N GLN A 370 -16.54 -4.83 -16.43
CA GLN A 370 -17.36 -5.41 -17.48
C GLN A 370 -18.06 -6.70 -17.02
N GLU A 371 -17.31 -7.59 -16.38
CA GLU A 371 -17.84 -8.87 -15.90
C GLU A 371 -18.88 -8.70 -14.79
N PHE A 372 -18.61 -7.83 -13.81
CA PHE A 372 -19.53 -7.59 -12.70
C PHE A 372 -20.77 -6.80 -13.10
N SER A 373 -20.62 -5.75 -13.91
CA SER A 373 -21.74 -4.89 -14.33
C SER A 373 -22.54 -5.46 -15.47
N LYS A 374 -22.00 -6.44 -16.22
CA LYS A 374 -22.52 -6.94 -17.51
C LYS A 374 -22.63 -5.88 -18.60
N THR A 375 -21.95 -4.75 -18.40
CA THR A 375 -21.89 -3.65 -19.37
C THR A 375 -20.63 -3.80 -20.22
N LYS A 376 -20.76 -3.79 -21.54
CA LYS A 376 -19.61 -3.85 -22.45
C LYS A 376 -18.78 -2.58 -22.34
N LEU A 377 -17.51 -2.73 -21.97
CA LEU A 377 -16.51 -1.66 -21.85
C LEU A 377 -15.45 -1.74 -22.97
N GLU A 378 -15.65 -2.63 -23.94
CA GLU A 378 -14.77 -2.73 -25.10
C GLU A 378 -14.73 -1.39 -25.86
N TYR A 379 -13.51 -0.90 -26.16
CA TYR A 379 -13.31 0.17 -27.12
C TYR A 379 -13.55 -0.37 -28.53
N MET A 380 -14.22 0.40 -29.34
CA MET A 380 -14.46 0.11 -30.75
C MET A 380 -13.66 1.12 -31.59
N ASP A 381 -12.71 0.64 -32.37
CA ASP A 381 -11.95 1.49 -33.27
C ASP A 381 -12.88 2.14 -34.31
N PRO A 382 -12.96 3.48 -34.36
CA PRO A 382 -13.79 4.15 -35.36
C PRO A 382 -13.37 3.88 -36.81
N GLN A 383 -12.12 3.48 -37.06
CA GLN A 383 -11.60 3.17 -38.39
C GLN A 383 -11.86 1.70 -38.79
N ASP A 384 -11.94 0.80 -37.79
CA ASP A 384 -12.32 -0.60 -37.98
C ASP A 384 -13.33 -1.04 -36.90
N PRO A 385 -14.63 -0.84 -37.11
CA PRO A 385 -15.66 -1.18 -36.14
C PRO A 385 -15.74 -2.68 -35.75
N LYS A 386 -15.02 -3.53 -36.47
CA LYS A 386 -14.89 -4.94 -36.11
C LYS A 386 -13.79 -5.18 -35.07
N ASN A 387 -12.83 -4.26 -35.01
CA ASN A 387 -11.77 -4.28 -34.00
C ASN A 387 -12.32 -3.77 -32.68
N ARG A 388 -12.64 -4.67 -31.77
CA ARG A 388 -13.12 -4.37 -30.42
C ARG A 388 -12.21 -5.03 -29.41
N TYR A 389 -11.76 -4.26 -28.43
CA TYR A 389 -10.86 -4.75 -27.39
C TYR A 389 -10.98 -3.94 -26.11
N LEU A 390 -10.53 -4.48 -25.00
CA LEU A 390 -10.32 -3.76 -23.75
C LEU A 390 -8.90 -3.18 -23.80
N PRO A 391 -8.72 -1.84 -23.79
CA PRO A 391 -7.40 -1.26 -23.81
C PRO A 391 -6.61 -1.62 -22.54
N HIS A 392 -5.30 -1.68 -22.67
CA HIS A 392 -4.38 -1.75 -21.55
C HIS A 392 -4.19 -0.36 -20.95
N VAL A 393 -3.86 -0.34 -19.67
CA VAL A 393 -3.80 0.87 -18.86
C VAL A 393 -2.41 1.05 -18.26
N ILE A 394 -1.86 2.25 -18.40
CA ILE A 394 -0.67 2.71 -17.69
C ILE A 394 -1.12 3.82 -16.75
N GLU A 395 -0.81 3.68 -15.48
CA GLU A 395 -1.26 4.55 -14.40
C GLU A 395 -0.08 5.26 -13.73
N PRO A 396 0.21 6.53 -14.03
CA PRO A 396 0.93 7.42 -13.15
C PRO A 396 0.03 7.93 -12.03
N SER A 397 0.38 7.61 -10.77
CA SER A 397 -0.39 7.98 -9.57
C SER A 397 0.51 8.66 -8.53
N SER A 398 0.13 9.88 -8.11
CA SER A 398 0.88 10.73 -7.15
C SER A 398 0.01 11.13 -5.96
#